data_29740bfc928206a4785e5b45d1749e22
#
_entry.id   29740bfc928206a4785e5b45d1749e22
#
_cell.length_a   1.000
_cell.length_b   1.000
_cell.length_c   1.000
_cell.angle_alpha   90.00
_cell.angle_beta   90.00
_cell.angle_gamma   90.00
#
_symmetry.space_group_name_H-M   'P 1'
#
loop_
_entity.id
_entity.type
_entity.pdbx_description
1 polymer ?
#
loop_
_entity_poly.entity_id
_entity_poly.type
_entity_poly.pdbx_seq_one_letter_code
_entity_poly.pdbx_strand_id
1 'polypeptide(L)'
;MINRLFPTLLFFICFFYSLPQTAKAQNNEWENPAKYEWNKERPHADFRLYEQSEDAVNDKPRKSSWQHSLNGVWKFIYAPTIAASIKDFYRIDLPDSNWDTITVPSNWEIQGFGEPIIRNIQYVFSSNPPYIDVDNPVGTYRRTFTVPRNWQEREVFLHFGSISGYARIYVNGQQVGMTKASKTPAEFNVTNYLKEGENLLAVQIYRWHDGSYMEDQDFWRLTGIERDVFLQAYPKLTIWDFFLKSSLDSTYKNGIFNATVDLREFTGNNVKKGTLKLELLDKTGKIVLSQQKKFDIEDEFTQLAFSGVIKNVSKWNAEKPSLYDCVITLWDDKNKQLAVTACKTGFRKIEIKNARLLVNGVPTYIKGVNRHEHNDSLGHVQTREIMMNDLKLIKQLNMNAVRTSHYPNHPLFYKLCDQYGIYIVDEANIETHGM
;
A
#
# COMPACT_ATOMS: atom_id res chain seq x y z
N MET A 1 -81.57 16.24 58.01
CA MET A 1 -80.19 16.57 57.72
C MET A 1 -79.54 15.40 57.05
N ILE A 2 -79.47 15.42 55.76
CA ILE A 2 -78.95 14.31 54.93
C ILE A 2 -77.78 14.87 54.15
N ASN A 3 -76.53 14.43 54.50
CA ASN A 3 -75.32 14.76 53.81
C ASN A 3 -75.21 13.82 52.55
N ARG A 4 -75.15 14.41 51.36
CA ARG A 4 -74.84 13.70 50.15
C ARG A 4 -73.34 13.81 49.85
N LEU A 5 -72.64 12.71 49.90
CA LEU A 5 -71.26 12.53 49.39
C LEU A 5 -71.29 12.34 47.91
N PHE A 6 -70.60 13.17 47.14
CA PHE A 6 -70.29 12.99 45.73
C PHE A 6 -68.94 12.28 45.60
N PRO A 7 -68.76 11.21 44.86
CA PRO A 7 -67.44 10.69 44.56
C PRO A 7 -66.85 11.41 43.35
N THR A 8 -65.69 12.01 43.56
CA THR A 8 -64.88 12.62 42.51
C THR A 8 -64.17 11.51 41.73
N LEU A 9 -64.50 11.33 40.47
CA LEU A 9 -63.86 10.38 39.57
C LEU A 9 -62.57 11.03 38.98
N LEU A 10 -61.42 10.57 39.44
CA LEU A 10 -60.10 11.01 38.92
C LEU A 10 -59.82 10.24 37.62
N PHE A 11 -59.89 10.92 36.48
CA PHE A 11 -59.42 10.39 35.18
C PHE A 11 -57.91 10.54 35.13
N PHE A 12 -57.20 9.42 35.24
CA PHE A 12 -55.77 9.33 34.90
C PHE A 12 -55.64 9.24 33.39
N ILE A 13 -55.27 10.36 32.74
CA ILE A 13 -54.88 10.36 31.34
C ILE A 13 -53.40 9.89 31.27
N CYS A 14 -53.15 8.62 30.95
CA CYS A 14 -51.85 8.14 30.62
C CYS A 14 -51.43 8.70 29.23
N PHE A 15 -50.62 9.77 29.25
CA PHE A 15 -49.88 10.20 28.07
C PHE A 15 -48.78 9.17 27.82
N PHE A 16 -49.03 8.27 26.87
CA PHE A 16 -47.95 7.48 26.27
C PHE A 16 -47.09 8.43 25.43
N TYR A 17 -46.00 8.93 26.04
CA TYR A 17 -44.90 9.47 25.26
C TYR A 17 -44.31 8.32 24.47
N SER A 18 -44.69 8.16 23.21
CA SER A 18 -43.91 7.39 22.26
C SER A 18 -42.60 8.17 22.05
N LEU A 19 -41.56 7.79 22.81
CA LEU A 19 -40.20 8.18 22.47
C LEU A 19 -39.97 7.73 21.02
N PRO A 20 -39.55 8.63 20.12
CA PRO A 20 -39.13 8.17 18.82
C PRO A 20 -38.03 7.12 19.04
N GLN A 21 -38.29 5.88 18.70
CA GLN A 21 -37.22 4.92 18.49
C GLN A 21 -36.33 5.57 17.43
N THR A 22 -35.23 6.16 17.84
CA THR A 22 -34.14 6.46 16.91
C THR A 22 -33.77 5.12 16.32
N ALA A 23 -34.29 4.85 15.12
CA ALA A 23 -33.76 3.78 14.30
C ALA A 23 -32.25 4.00 14.30
N LYS A 24 -31.48 3.08 14.90
CA LYS A 24 -30.03 3.06 14.73
C LYS A 24 -29.85 3.02 13.23
N ALA A 25 -29.46 4.16 12.65
CA ALA A 25 -29.07 4.21 11.27
C ALA A 25 -28.05 3.07 11.09
N GLN A 26 -28.39 2.10 10.27
CA GLN A 26 -27.49 1.01 9.93
C GLN A 26 -26.41 1.69 9.11
N ASN A 27 -25.31 2.10 9.76
CA ASN A 27 -24.22 2.78 9.09
C ASN A 27 -23.69 1.84 8.00
N ASN A 28 -23.84 2.28 6.77
CA ASN A 28 -23.28 1.59 5.63
C ASN A 28 -21.77 1.39 5.86
N GLU A 29 -21.18 0.32 5.32
CA GLU A 29 -19.75 0.07 5.54
C GLU A 29 -18.86 1.22 5.06
N TRP A 30 -19.24 1.88 3.96
CA TRP A 30 -18.52 3.04 3.42
C TRP A 30 -18.70 4.34 4.23
N GLU A 31 -19.59 4.37 5.21
CA GLU A 31 -19.89 5.49 6.12
C GLU A 31 -19.58 5.14 7.58
N ASN A 32 -18.83 4.05 7.81
CA ASN A 32 -18.53 3.58 9.16
C ASN A 32 -17.03 3.70 9.46
N PRO A 33 -16.58 4.74 10.20
CA PRO A 33 -15.16 4.95 10.51
C PRO A 33 -14.53 3.82 11.34
N ALA A 34 -15.31 3.01 12.04
CA ALA A 34 -14.81 1.83 12.76
C ALA A 34 -14.46 0.66 11.84
N LYS A 35 -14.88 0.73 10.56
CA LYS A 35 -14.61 -0.27 9.54
C LYS A 35 -13.78 0.34 8.41
N TYR A 36 -12.52 0.65 8.67
CA TYR A 36 -11.61 1.24 7.67
C TYR A 36 -10.88 0.17 6.83
N GLU A 37 -10.71 -1.04 7.38
CA GLU A 37 -10.15 -2.20 6.68
C GLU A 37 -10.69 -3.50 7.29
N TRP A 38 -10.65 -4.57 6.52
CA TRP A 38 -10.95 -5.91 7.02
C TRP A 38 -10.08 -6.93 6.29
N ASN A 39 -9.46 -7.82 7.06
CA ASN A 39 -8.59 -8.90 6.59
C ASN A 39 -7.43 -8.42 5.69
N LYS A 40 -7.03 -7.16 5.82
CA LYS A 40 -5.88 -6.58 5.15
C LYS A 40 -4.63 -6.82 6.00
N GLU A 41 -3.54 -7.20 5.36
CA GLU A 41 -2.24 -7.34 6.04
C GLU A 41 -1.72 -5.99 6.55
N ARG A 42 -0.93 -6.06 7.62
CA ARG A 42 -0.23 -4.89 8.13
C ARG A 42 0.83 -4.43 7.11
N PRO A 43 1.04 -3.12 6.97
CA PRO A 43 2.08 -2.61 6.09
C PRO A 43 3.47 -3.17 6.45
N HIS A 44 4.24 -3.51 5.43
CA HIS A 44 5.62 -3.95 5.52
C HIS A 44 6.44 -3.38 4.36
N ALA A 45 7.75 -3.62 4.33
CA ALA A 45 8.63 -3.15 3.27
C ALA A 45 8.18 -3.62 1.87
N ASP A 46 8.32 -2.74 0.86
CA ASP A 46 8.07 -3.08 -0.54
C ASP A 46 9.29 -3.81 -1.13
N PHE A 47 9.18 -5.12 -1.31
CA PHE A 47 10.22 -5.95 -1.89
C PHE A 47 9.66 -7.14 -2.68
N ARG A 48 10.53 -7.77 -3.44
CA ARG A 48 10.25 -9.03 -4.14
C ARG A 48 11.19 -10.12 -3.67
N LEU A 49 10.69 -11.35 -3.72
CA LEU A 49 11.53 -12.53 -3.57
C LEU A 49 12.04 -13.00 -4.93
N TYR A 50 13.27 -13.46 -4.96
CA TYR A 50 13.94 -13.99 -6.15
C TYR A 50 14.53 -15.36 -5.87
N GLU A 51 14.90 -16.08 -6.93
CA GLU A 51 15.65 -17.34 -6.86
C GLU A 51 17.14 -17.11 -6.79
N GLN A 52 17.61 -15.99 -7.38
CA GLN A 52 19.02 -15.64 -7.45
C GLN A 52 19.30 -14.27 -6.89
N SER A 53 20.38 -14.13 -6.13
CA SER A 53 20.79 -12.85 -5.55
C SER A 53 21.14 -11.81 -6.61
N GLU A 54 21.69 -12.22 -7.76
CA GLU A 54 21.98 -11.30 -8.87
C GLU A 54 20.73 -10.64 -9.43
N ASP A 55 19.63 -11.40 -9.60
CA ASP A 55 18.37 -10.86 -10.10
C ASP A 55 17.70 -9.95 -9.04
N ALA A 56 17.88 -10.25 -7.75
CA ALA A 56 17.43 -9.42 -6.65
C ALA A 56 18.18 -8.07 -6.62
N VAL A 57 19.51 -8.07 -6.71
CA VAL A 57 20.36 -6.86 -6.72
C VAL A 57 20.01 -5.94 -7.91
N ASN A 58 19.74 -6.54 -9.08
CA ASN A 58 19.39 -5.80 -10.28
C ASN A 58 17.90 -5.40 -10.33
N ASP A 59 17.10 -5.78 -9.32
CA ASP A 59 15.64 -5.59 -9.23
C ASP A 59 14.95 -5.90 -10.56
N LYS A 60 15.10 -7.16 -11.04
CA LYS A 60 14.54 -7.64 -12.31
C LYS A 60 13.18 -8.31 -12.09
N PRO A 61 12.06 -7.58 -12.05
CA PRO A 61 10.75 -8.13 -11.65
C PRO A 61 10.32 -9.34 -12.48
N ARG A 62 10.64 -9.34 -13.79
CA ARG A 62 10.31 -10.43 -14.71
C ARG A 62 11.09 -11.73 -14.46
N LYS A 63 12.10 -11.70 -13.58
CA LYS A 63 12.90 -12.86 -13.19
C LYS A 63 12.45 -13.50 -11.88
N SER A 64 11.51 -12.89 -11.18
CA SER A 64 10.88 -13.51 -10.01
C SER A 64 9.78 -14.47 -10.48
N SER A 65 9.93 -15.76 -10.19
CA SER A 65 8.86 -16.77 -10.38
C SER A 65 7.78 -16.69 -9.31
N TRP A 66 7.97 -15.82 -8.30
CA TRP A 66 7.09 -15.71 -7.14
C TRP A 66 6.13 -14.53 -7.21
N GLN A 67 6.12 -13.82 -8.33
CA GLN A 67 5.18 -12.74 -8.59
C GLN A 67 4.46 -12.97 -9.92
N HIS A 68 3.14 -12.81 -9.93
CA HIS A 68 2.31 -12.93 -11.13
C HIS A 68 1.43 -11.69 -11.28
N SER A 69 1.67 -10.92 -12.34
CA SER A 69 0.93 -9.68 -12.61
C SER A 69 -0.51 -9.97 -13.00
N LEU A 70 -1.43 -9.23 -12.43
CA LEU A 70 -2.83 -9.17 -12.81
C LEU A 70 -3.18 -7.88 -13.56
N ASN A 71 -2.20 -7.06 -13.92
CA ASN A 71 -2.42 -5.88 -14.77
C ASN A 71 -2.95 -6.26 -16.14
N GLY A 72 -3.60 -5.32 -16.81
CA GLY A 72 -4.10 -5.48 -18.17
C GLY A 72 -5.60 -5.26 -18.24
N VAL A 73 -6.27 -5.89 -19.20
CA VAL A 73 -7.69 -5.68 -19.45
C VAL A 73 -8.55 -6.51 -18.50
N TRP A 74 -9.48 -5.84 -17.80
CA TRP A 74 -10.45 -6.45 -16.92
C TRP A 74 -11.87 -6.20 -17.44
N LYS A 75 -12.82 -7.05 -17.11
CA LYS A 75 -14.25 -6.78 -17.28
C LYS A 75 -14.68 -5.70 -16.29
N PHE A 76 -15.55 -4.79 -16.74
CA PHE A 76 -15.93 -3.61 -15.95
C PHE A 76 -17.38 -3.20 -16.18
N ILE A 77 -18.05 -2.77 -15.12
CA ILE A 77 -19.33 -2.05 -15.20
C ILE A 77 -19.25 -0.81 -14.30
N TYR A 78 -19.62 0.31 -14.86
CA TYR A 78 -19.84 1.56 -14.14
C TYR A 78 -21.31 1.72 -13.80
N ALA A 79 -21.60 2.04 -12.56
CA ALA A 79 -22.93 2.43 -12.10
C ALA A 79 -22.89 3.85 -11.50
N PRO A 80 -23.74 4.78 -11.95
CA PRO A 80 -23.69 6.17 -11.45
C PRO A 80 -24.13 6.29 -9.98
N THR A 81 -24.85 5.31 -9.45
CA THR A 81 -25.32 5.27 -8.06
C THR A 81 -25.15 3.87 -7.47
N ILE A 82 -25.15 3.79 -6.14
CA ILE A 82 -25.13 2.50 -5.42
C ILE A 82 -26.36 1.65 -5.77
N ALA A 83 -27.53 2.28 -5.93
CA ALA A 83 -28.77 1.57 -6.25
C ALA A 83 -28.73 0.91 -7.64
N ALA A 84 -28.00 1.49 -8.58
CA ALA A 84 -27.80 0.96 -9.93
C ALA A 84 -26.70 -0.10 -10.00
N SER A 85 -25.90 -0.29 -8.95
CA SER A 85 -24.79 -1.22 -8.95
C SER A 85 -25.23 -2.69 -8.87
N ILE A 86 -24.42 -3.57 -9.43
CA ILE A 86 -24.68 -5.01 -9.39
C ILE A 86 -24.41 -5.52 -7.97
N LYS A 87 -25.41 -6.11 -7.31
CA LYS A 87 -25.29 -6.60 -5.94
C LYS A 87 -24.45 -7.88 -5.83
N ASP A 88 -24.71 -8.86 -6.68
CA ASP A 88 -24.08 -10.20 -6.61
C ASP A 88 -22.93 -10.34 -7.61
N PHE A 89 -22.17 -9.27 -7.83
CA PHE A 89 -21.09 -9.17 -8.80
C PHE A 89 -19.97 -10.22 -8.61
N TYR A 90 -19.86 -10.78 -7.42
CA TYR A 90 -18.86 -11.78 -7.02
C TYR A 90 -19.23 -13.21 -7.42
N ARG A 91 -20.46 -13.49 -7.82
CA ARG A 91 -20.92 -14.82 -8.19
C ARG A 91 -20.13 -15.35 -9.38
N ILE A 92 -19.69 -16.61 -9.29
CA ILE A 92 -18.89 -17.27 -10.33
C ILE A 92 -19.73 -17.48 -11.60
N ASP A 93 -21.03 -17.80 -11.43
CA ASP A 93 -21.97 -18.07 -12.51
C ASP A 93 -22.62 -16.82 -13.12
N LEU A 94 -22.26 -15.61 -12.65
CA LEU A 94 -22.78 -14.37 -13.21
C LEU A 94 -22.19 -14.15 -14.61
N PRO A 95 -23.03 -14.04 -15.66
CA PRO A 95 -22.55 -13.74 -17.00
C PRO A 95 -21.94 -12.33 -17.08
N ASP A 96 -20.74 -12.24 -17.61
CA ASP A 96 -20.02 -10.96 -17.79
C ASP A 96 -19.52 -10.74 -19.23
N SER A 97 -20.00 -11.54 -20.19
CA SER A 97 -19.60 -11.43 -21.59
C SER A 97 -19.94 -10.06 -22.20
N ASN A 98 -21.03 -9.44 -21.75
CA ASN A 98 -21.52 -8.15 -22.24
C ASN A 98 -21.04 -6.96 -21.41
N TRP A 99 -20.14 -7.20 -20.43
CA TRP A 99 -19.56 -6.12 -19.67
C TRP A 99 -18.55 -5.34 -20.52
N ASP A 100 -18.42 -4.06 -20.24
CA ASP A 100 -17.33 -3.25 -20.76
C ASP A 100 -15.98 -3.79 -20.34
N THR A 101 -14.93 -3.15 -20.79
CA THR A 101 -13.56 -3.45 -20.40
C THR A 101 -12.87 -2.20 -19.91
N ILE A 102 -11.96 -2.38 -18.97
CA ILE A 102 -11.10 -1.31 -18.44
C ILE A 102 -9.66 -1.82 -18.32
N THR A 103 -8.70 -0.94 -18.59
CA THR A 103 -7.29 -1.25 -18.33
C THR A 103 -6.99 -1.07 -16.84
N VAL A 104 -6.27 -1.99 -16.24
CA VAL A 104 -5.76 -1.90 -14.86
C VAL A 104 -4.23 -1.95 -14.91
N PRO A 105 -3.50 -1.00 -14.28
CA PRO A 105 -4.03 0.13 -13.51
C PRO A 105 -4.62 1.25 -14.38
N SER A 106 -5.67 1.91 -13.89
CA SER A 106 -6.21 3.15 -14.44
C SER A 106 -7.19 3.82 -13.47
N ASN A 107 -7.54 5.07 -13.77
CA ASN A 107 -8.72 5.71 -13.22
C ASN A 107 -9.88 5.53 -14.20
N TRP A 108 -11.08 5.23 -13.73
CA TRP A 108 -12.22 4.96 -14.63
C TRP A 108 -12.66 6.20 -15.40
N GLU A 109 -12.51 7.41 -14.81
CA GLU A 109 -12.86 8.66 -15.46
C GLU A 109 -12.00 8.93 -16.70
N ILE A 110 -10.72 8.55 -16.65
CA ILE A 110 -9.80 8.66 -17.81
C ILE A 110 -10.13 7.62 -18.88
N GLN A 111 -10.80 6.53 -18.50
CA GLN A 111 -11.25 5.49 -19.44
C GLN A 111 -12.66 5.76 -19.99
N GLY A 112 -13.26 6.93 -19.67
CA GLY A 112 -14.55 7.35 -20.19
C GLY A 112 -15.77 6.95 -19.34
N PHE A 113 -15.55 6.52 -18.09
CA PHE A 113 -16.61 6.14 -17.16
C PHE A 113 -16.80 7.21 -16.08
N GLY A 114 -17.89 7.96 -16.13
CA GLY A 114 -18.12 9.10 -15.25
C GLY A 114 -17.28 10.31 -15.64
N GLU A 115 -17.19 11.28 -14.74
CA GLU A 115 -16.52 12.55 -15.00
C GLU A 115 -15.43 12.84 -13.96
N PRO A 116 -14.25 13.33 -14.39
CA PRO A 116 -13.26 13.84 -13.47
C PRO A 116 -13.76 15.11 -12.81
N ILE A 117 -13.52 15.25 -11.50
CA ILE A 117 -13.95 16.41 -10.72
C ILE A 117 -12.71 17.07 -10.15
N ILE A 118 -12.63 18.39 -10.23
CA ILE A 118 -11.64 19.19 -9.50
C ILE A 118 -12.36 20.21 -8.62
N ARG A 119 -12.02 20.18 -7.33
CA ARG A 119 -12.40 21.19 -6.33
C ARG A 119 -11.26 21.29 -5.33
N ASN A 120 -10.79 22.50 -5.09
CA ASN A 120 -9.60 22.69 -4.27
C ASN A 120 -9.89 22.78 -2.75
N ILE A 121 -10.98 23.46 -2.35
CA ILE A 121 -11.26 23.70 -0.91
C ILE A 121 -12.68 23.28 -0.50
N GLN A 122 -13.43 22.62 -1.35
CA GLN A 122 -14.81 22.25 -1.07
C GLN A 122 -15.01 20.76 -1.30
N TYR A 123 -15.65 20.08 -0.35
CA TYR A 123 -16.14 18.74 -0.59
C TYR A 123 -17.16 18.71 -1.74
N VAL A 124 -17.23 17.55 -2.40
CA VAL A 124 -18.28 17.28 -3.40
C VAL A 124 -19.63 17.04 -2.72
N PHE A 125 -19.62 16.69 -1.46
CA PHE A 125 -20.74 16.38 -0.58
C PHE A 125 -20.80 17.37 0.60
N SER A 126 -21.89 17.36 1.38
CA SER A 126 -22.02 18.22 2.56
C SER A 126 -21.01 17.83 3.65
N SER A 127 -20.53 18.83 4.41
CA SER A 127 -19.65 18.59 5.54
C SER A 127 -20.43 18.03 6.74
N ASN A 128 -20.76 16.74 6.67
CA ASN A 128 -21.49 16.00 7.71
C ASN A 128 -20.91 14.59 7.90
N PRO A 129 -19.61 14.47 8.28
CA PRO A 129 -18.98 13.16 8.41
C PRO A 129 -19.70 12.27 9.44
N PRO A 130 -19.82 10.96 9.20
CA PRO A 130 -19.20 10.22 8.11
C PRO A 130 -20.08 10.03 6.88
N TYR A 131 -21.18 10.74 6.73
CA TYR A 131 -22.22 10.49 5.74
C TYR A 131 -21.89 11.10 4.38
N ILE A 132 -22.28 10.39 3.32
CA ILE A 132 -22.13 10.80 1.92
C ILE A 132 -23.55 11.04 1.38
N ASP A 133 -23.90 12.30 1.17
CA ASP A 133 -25.25 12.77 0.79
C ASP A 133 -25.39 13.10 -0.71
N VAL A 134 -24.49 12.60 -1.52
CA VAL A 134 -24.55 12.71 -2.99
C VAL A 134 -24.61 11.33 -3.64
N ASP A 135 -24.92 11.32 -4.93
CA ASP A 135 -24.79 10.10 -5.73
C ASP A 135 -23.37 9.56 -5.62
N ASN A 136 -23.28 8.28 -5.30
CA ASN A 136 -22.00 7.62 -5.09
C ASN A 136 -21.77 6.60 -6.20
N PRO A 137 -20.95 6.94 -7.23
CA PRO A 137 -20.66 6.03 -8.31
C PRO A 137 -19.92 4.77 -7.84
N VAL A 138 -20.18 3.67 -8.53
CA VAL A 138 -19.62 2.36 -8.21
C VAL A 138 -19.00 1.73 -9.47
N GLY A 139 -17.71 1.41 -9.40
CA GLY A 139 -17.02 0.62 -10.41
C GLY A 139 -16.95 -0.85 -9.98
N THR A 140 -17.37 -1.76 -10.84
CA THR A 140 -17.34 -3.19 -10.58
C THR A 140 -16.42 -3.86 -11.58
N TYR A 141 -15.39 -4.55 -11.08
CA TYR A 141 -14.31 -5.17 -11.85
C TYR A 141 -14.37 -6.68 -11.72
N ARG A 142 -14.09 -7.40 -12.80
CA ARG A 142 -13.91 -8.86 -12.78
C ARG A 142 -12.74 -9.27 -13.65
N ARG A 143 -11.99 -10.27 -13.17
CA ARG A 143 -10.90 -10.86 -13.92
C ARG A 143 -10.71 -12.32 -13.56
N THR A 144 -10.54 -13.19 -14.56
CA THR A 144 -10.07 -14.54 -14.33
C THR A 144 -8.55 -14.60 -14.35
N PHE A 145 -7.98 -15.53 -13.58
CA PHE A 145 -6.55 -15.77 -13.50
C PHE A 145 -6.26 -17.20 -13.09
N THR A 146 -5.03 -17.65 -13.36
CA THR A 146 -4.54 -18.96 -12.91
C THR A 146 -3.32 -18.77 -12.04
N VAL A 147 -3.17 -19.62 -11.04
CA VAL A 147 -1.99 -19.63 -10.16
C VAL A 147 -0.97 -20.62 -10.72
N PRO A 148 0.32 -20.26 -10.79
CA PRO A 148 1.36 -21.18 -11.24
C PRO A 148 1.42 -22.45 -10.38
N ARG A 149 1.55 -23.61 -11.02
CA ARG A 149 1.55 -24.92 -10.32
C ARG A 149 2.64 -25.08 -9.27
N ASN A 150 3.78 -24.41 -9.44
CA ASN A 150 4.89 -24.43 -8.50
C ASN A 150 4.64 -23.61 -7.21
N TRP A 151 3.43 -23.04 -7.05
CA TRP A 151 3.03 -22.28 -5.85
C TRP A 151 2.19 -23.09 -4.85
N GLN A 152 1.91 -24.36 -5.11
CA GLN A 152 0.98 -25.18 -4.30
C GLN A 152 1.31 -25.25 -2.80
N GLU A 153 2.59 -25.17 -2.42
CA GLU A 153 3.04 -25.18 -1.02
C GLU A 153 3.37 -23.80 -0.47
N ARG A 154 2.89 -22.73 -1.13
CA ARG A 154 3.19 -21.36 -0.75
C ARG A 154 1.96 -20.64 -0.24
N GLU A 155 2.20 -19.60 0.52
CA GLU A 155 1.17 -18.59 0.83
C GLU A 155 1.09 -17.60 -0.33
N VAL A 156 -0.11 -17.38 -0.82
CA VAL A 156 -0.37 -16.50 -1.95
C VAL A 156 -1.12 -15.26 -1.46
N PHE A 157 -0.53 -14.11 -1.72
CA PHE A 157 -1.10 -12.82 -1.37
C PHE A 157 -1.52 -12.07 -2.62
N LEU A 158 -2.70 -11.47 -2.57
CA LEU A 158 -3.19 -10.54 -3.57
C LEU A 158 -2.81 -9.12 -3.15
N HIS A 159 -2.02 -8.46 -3.98
CA HIS A 159 -1.54 -7.11 -3.74
C HIS A 159 -2.20 -6.12 -4.68
N PHE A 160 -2.75 -5.07 -4.13
CA PHE A 160 -3.13 -3.84 -4.84
C PHE A 160 -2.19 -2.73 -4.40
N GLY A 161 -1.45 -2.14 -5.32
CA GLY A 161 -0.51 -1.06 -4.99
C GLY A 161 -1.20 0.25 -4.57
N SER A 162 -2.42 0.48 -5.06
CA SER A 162 -3.33 1.55 -4.62
C SER A 162 -4.72 1.34 -5.21
N ILE A 163 -5.73 1.53 -4.38
CA ILE A 163 -7.13 1.66 -4.81
C ILE A 163 -7.64 3.01 -4.29
N SER A 164 -8.16 3.85 -5.18
CA SER A 164 -8.83 5.10 -4.80
C SER A 164 -10.32 4.83 -4.62
N GLY A 165 -10.83 5.01 -3.40
CA GLY A 165 -12.20 4.72 -2.98
C GLY A 165 -12.32 3.56 -1.99
N TYR A 166 -13.54 3.28 -1.54
CA TYR A 166 -13.87 2.12 -0.72
C TYR A 166 -14.00 0.87 -1.58
N ALA A 167 -13.18 -0.15 -1.31
CA ALA A 167 -13.15 -1.38 -2.10
C ALA A 167 -13.53 -2.63 -1.29
N ARG A 168 -14.37 -3.49 -1.89
CA ARG A 168 -14.65 -4.86 -1.45
C ARG A 168 -14.04 -5.83 -2.43
N ILE A 169 -13.29 -6.81 -1.93
CA ILE A 169 -12.51 -7.77 -2.72
C ILE A 169 -13.03 -9.19 -2.49
N TYR A 170 -13.24 -9.92 -3.58
CA TYR A 170 -13.76 -11.28 -3.58
C TYR A 170 -12.90 -12.18 -4.47
N VAL A 171 -12.61 -13.39 -4.01
CA VAL A 171 -11.99 -14.45 -4.80
C VAL A 171 -12.91 -15.67 -4.81
N ASN A 172 -13.23 -16.18 -5.99
CA ASN A 172 -14.08 -17.34 -6.19
C ASN A 172 -15.43 -17.26 -5.43
N GLY A 173 -16.05 -16.08 -5.41
CA GLY A 173 -17.35 -15.85 -4.79
C GLY A 173 -17.30 -15.55 -3.28
N GLN A 174 -16.13 -15.64 -2.65
CA GLN A 174 -15.95 -15.40 -1.23
C GLN A 174 -15.27 -14.06 -1.00
N GLN A 175 -15.76 -13.28 -0.03
CA GLN A 175 -15.11 -12.02 0.33
C GLN A 175 -13.79 -12.30 1.03
N VAL A 176 -12.70 -11.72 0.52
CA VAL A 176 -11.36 -11.89 1.08
C VAL A 176 -10.90 -10.68 1.87
N GLY A 177 -11.52 -9.51 1.63
CA GLY A 177 -11.18 -8.32 2.39
C GLY A 177 -11.85 -7.04 1.91
N MET A 178 -11.53 -5.95 2.59
CA MET A 178 -11.91 -4.59 2.20
C MET A 178 -10.85 -3.57 2.61
N THR A 179 -10.83 -2.43 1.92
CA THR A 179 -9.95 -1.29 2.24
C THR A 179 -10.60 0.04 1.86
N LYS A 180 -10.23 1.10 2.58
CA LYS A 180 -10.63 2.49 2.30
C LYS A 180 -9.43 3.42 2.06
N ALA A 181 -8.23 3.01 2.46
CA ALA A 181 -7.05 3.87 2.37
C ALA A 181 -6.53 3.92 0.93
N SER A 182 -6.65 5.09 0.29
CA SER A 182 -6.06 5.36 -1.02
C SER A 182 -4.55 5.60 -0.92
N LYS A 183 -3.84 5.55 -2.06
CA LYS A 183 -2.40 5.86 -2.18
C LYS A 183 -1.46 4.95 -1.36
N THR A 184 -2.00 3.95 -0.68
CA THR A 184 -1.24 2.95 0.08
C THR A 184 -1.57 1.54 -0.40
N PRO A 185 -0.65 0.58 -0.28
CA PRO A 185 -0.91 -0.80 -0.66
C PRO A 185 -1.99 -1.47 0.20
N ALA A 186 -2.72 -2.39 -0.42
CA ALA A 186 -3.63 -3.30 0.27
C ALA A 186 -3.30 -4.73 -0.13
N GLU A 187 -2.97 -5.57 0.85
CA GLU A 187 -2.61 -6.96 0.66
C GLU A 187 -3.55 -7.89 1.42
N PHE A 188 -3.88 -9.01 0.80
CA PHE A 188 -4.80 -9.99 1.34
C PHE A 188 -4.24 -11.39 1.13
N ASN A 189 -4.14 -12.20 2.18
CA ASN A 189 -3.83 -13.61 2.04
C ASN A 189 -5.02 -14.33 1.39
N VAL A 190 -4.82 -14.80 0.16
CA VAL A 190 -5.87 -15.46 -0.61
C VAL A 190 -5.67 -16.97 -0.73
N THR A 191 -4.67 -17.55 -0.07
CA THR A 191 -4.29 -18.95 -0.18
C THR A 191 -5.47 -19.90 -0.06
N ASN A 192 -6.30 -19.74 0.97
CA ASN A 192 -7.44 -20.61 1.25
C ASN A 192 -8.65 -20.37 0.33
N TYR A 193 -8.62 -19.35 -0.50
CA TYR A 193 -9.69 -19.01 -1.45
C TYR A 193 -9.39 -19.48 -2.87
N LEU A 194 -8.13 -19.90 -3.12
CA LEU A 194 -7.69 -20.34 -4.43
C LEU A 194 -8.08 -21.79 -4.70
N LYS A 195 -8.32 -22.09 -5.97
CA LYS A 195 -8.56 -23.43 -6.47
C LYS A 195 -7.60 -23.75 -7.63
N GLU A 196 -7.44 -25.01 -7.94
CA GLU A 196 -6.71 -25.42 -9.14
C GLU A 196 -7.43 -24.95 -10.42
N GLY A 197 -6.67 -24.53 -11.41
CA GLY A 197 -7.19 -23.99 -12.66
C GLY A 197 -7.57 -22.51 -12.57
N GLU A 198 -8.70 -22.16 -13.18
CA GLU A 198 -9.15 -20.79 -13.30
C GLU A 198 -9.81 -20.28 -11.99
N ASN A 199 -9.38 -19.13 -11.53
CA ASN A 199 -9.91 -18.39 -10.38
C ASN A 199 -10.54 -17.09 -10.85
N LEU A 200 -11.55 -16.61 -10.14
CA LEU A 200 -12.22 -15.34 -10.38
C LEU A 200 -11.86 -14.35 -9.28
N LEU A 201 -11.31 -13.21 -9.67
CA LEU A 201 -11.20 -12.01 -8.82
C LEU A 201 -12.32 -11.06 -9.19
N ALA A 202 -13.10 -10.61 -8.20
CA ALA A 202 -14.13 -9.60 -8.35
C ALA A 202 -13.91 -8.49 -7.32
N VAL A 203 -13.92 -7.23 -7.78
CA VAL A 203 -13.69 -6.04 -6.94
C VAL A 203 -14.80 -5.05 -7.21
N GLN A 204 -15.35 -4.47 -6.16
CA GLN A 204 -16.32 -3.38 -6.29
C GLN A 204 -15.81 -2.18 -5.51
N ILE A 205 -15.71 -1.03 -6.16
CA ILE A 205 -15.17 0.22 -5.63
C ILE A 205 -16.27 1.27 -5.61
N TYR A 206 -16.48 1.87 -4.44
CA TYR A 206 -17.35 3.03 -4.24
C TYR A 206 -16.49 4.29 -4.26
N ARG A 207 -16.90 5.30 -5.03
CA ARG A 207 -16.11 6.53 -5.18
C ARG A 207 -15.91 7.25 -3.86
N TRP A 208 -17.00 7.42 -3.10
CA TRP A 208 -17.01 8.20 -1.88
C TRP A 208 -17.23 7.31 -0.65
N HIS A 209 -16.56 7.65 0.41
CA HIS A 209 -16.66 6.99 1.71
C HIS A 209 -16.28 7.96 2.84
N ASP A 210 -16.44 7.55 4.08
CA ASP A 210 -16.10 8.36 5.25
C ASP A 210 -14.65 8.88 5.26
N GLY A 211 -13.69 8.12 4.74
CA GLY A 211 -12.30 8.54 4.55
C GLY A 211 -12.13 9.66 3.52
N SER A 212 -13.10 9.87 2.61
CA SER A 212 -13.03 10.96 1.62
C SER A 212 -13.03 12.36 2.25
N TYR A 213 -13.43 12.48 3.51
CA TYR A 213 -13.28 13.72 4.28
C TYR A 213 -11.83 14.01 4.68
N MET A 214 -11.01 12.98 4.78
CA MET A 214 -9.59 13.04 5.18
C MET A 214 -8.63 12.88 3.99
N GLU A 215 -9.13 12.50 2.82
CA GLU A 215 -8.38 12.39 1.56
C GLU A 215 -8.83 13.50 0.59
N ASP A 216 -8.85 14.75 1.12
CA ASP A 216 -9.41 15.92 0.44
C ASP A 216 -8.33 16.83 -0.15
N GLN A 217 -7.32 16.24 -0.78
CA GLN A 217 -6.23 16.97 -1.43
C GLN A 217 -6.76 17.86 -2.57
N ASP A 218 -6.09 18.98 -2.79
CA ASP A 218 -6.35 19.90 -3.89
C ASP A 218 -5.85 19.31 -5.22
N PHE A 219 -6.60 18.37 -5.78
CA PHE A 219 -6.24 17.67 -7.01
C PHE A 219 -7.48 17.10 -7.72
N TRP A 220 -7.28 16.50 -8.89
CA TRP A 220 -8.32 15.78 -9.60
C TRP A 220 -8.85 14.60 -8.79
N ARG A 221 -10.17 14.56 -8.56
CA ARG A 221 -10.87 13.45 -7.91
C ARG A 221 -11.06 12.34 -8.93
N LEU A 222 -10.13 11.41 -8.96
CA LEU A 222 -10.15 10.24 -9.84
C LEU A 222 -10.24 8.97 -9.00
N THR A 223 -10.91 7.95 -9.54
CA THR A 223 -11.22 6.72 -8.81
C THR A 223 -10.77 5.49 -9.59
N GLY A 224 -10.46 4.42 -8.89
CA GLY A 224 -10.11 3.15 -9.52
C GLY A 224 -8.89 2.48 -8.92
N ILE A 225 -8.33 1.54 -9.66
CA ILE A 225 -7.11 0.81 -9.28
C ILE A 225 -5.93 1.52 -9.95
N GLU A 226 -5.21 2.32 -9.19
CA GLU A 226 -4.24 3.29 -9.72
C GLU A 226 -2.82 2.75 -9.86
N ARG A 227 -2.51 1.65 -9.18
CA ARG A 227 -1.18 1.01 -9.21
C ARG A 227 -1.31 -0.48 -9.49
N ASP A 228 -0.16 -1.12 -9.67
CA ASP A 228 -0.07 -2.54 -10.02
C ASP A 228 -0.93 -3.45 -9.15
N VAL A 229 -1.52 -4.45 -9.78
CA VAL A 229 -2.16 -5.59 -9.12
C VAL A 229 -1.37 -6.85 -9.46
N PHE A 230 -1.01 -7.60 -8.44
CA PHE A 230 -0.29 -8.86 -8.64
C PHE A 230 -0.55 -9.86 -7.52
N LEU A 231 -0.26 -11.11 -7.79
CA LEU A 231 -0.11 -12.15 -6.78
C LEU A 231 1.35 -12.27 -6.39
N GLN A 232 1.61 -12.42 -5.09
CA GLN A 232 2.93 -12.70 -4.54
C GLN A 232 2.89 -14.02 -3.77
N ALA A 233 3.81 -14.93 -4.09
CA ALA A 233 3.91 -16.23 -3.44
C ALA A 233 5.09 -16.27 -2.46
N TYR A 234 4.78 -16.48 -1.19
CA TYR A 234 5.77 -16.61 -0.13
C TYR A 234 5.96 -18.08 0.29
N PRO A 235 7.19 -18.55 0.58
CA PRO A 235 7.36 -19.82 1.25
C PRO A 235 6.74 -19.80 2.65
N LYS A 236 6.39 -20.95 3.21
CA LYS A 236 5.78 -21.07 4.55
C LYS A 236 6.63 -20.49 5.67
N LEU A 237 7.93 -20.39 5.49
CA LEU A 237 8.86 -19.59 6.28
C LEU A 237 9.55 -18.60 5.37
N THR A 238 9.38 -17.31 5.64
CA THR A 238 9.80 -16.25 4.71
C THR A 238 10.42 -15.04 5.42
N ILE A 239 11.17 -14.25 4.67
CA ILE A 239 11.44 -12.84 5.01
C ILE A 239 10.12 -12.11 4.85
N TRP A 240 9.66 -11.43 5.93
CA TRP A 240 8.38 -10.73 5.93
C TRP A 240 8.51 -9.22 5.89
N ASP A 241 9.45 -8.69 6.69
CA ASP A 241 9.73 -7.27 6.72
C ASP A 241 11.21 -7.03 7.02
N PHE A 242 11.71 -5.85 6.69
CA PHE A 242 13.03 -5.42 7.12
C PHE A 242 13.15 -3.90 7.18
N PHE A 243 13.95 -3.44 8.10
CA PHE A 243 14.28 -2.03 8.25
C PHE A 243 15.80 -1.85 8.28
N LEU A 244 16.33 -1.04 7.33
CA LEU A 244 17.75 -0.73 7.21
C LEU A 244 18.03 0.70 7.65
N LYS A 245 19.00 0.88 8.54
CA LYS A 245 19.43 2.19 8.99
C LYS A 245 20.93 2.35 8.74
N SER A 246 21.27 3.12 7.71
CA SER A 246 22.64 3.44 7.33
C SER A 246 22.98 4.88 7.72
N SER A 247 23.92 5.05 8.66
CA SER A 247 24.34 6.34 9.17
C SER A 247 25.86 6.49 9.10
N LEU A 248 26.40 7.58 9.63
CA LEU A 248 27.83 7.85 9.71
C LEU A 248 28.27 8.04 11.17
N ASP A 249 29.52 7.73 11.44
CA ASP A 249 30.16 8.04 12.72
C ASP A 249 30.31 9.56 12.94
N SER A 250 30.83 9.96 14.10
CA SER A 250 31.08 11.37 14.44
C SER A 250 32.08 12.06 13.54
N THR A 251 32.94 11.30 12.85
CA THR A 251 33.94 11.83 11.91
C THR A 251 33.43 11.90 10.47
N TYR A 252 32.23 11.42 10.20
CA TYR A 252 31.63 11.27 8.87
C TYR A 252 32.47 10.45 7.87
N LYS A 253 33.32 9.54 8.37
CA LYS A 253 34.18 8.70 7.53
C LYS A 253 33.69 7.28 7.45
N ASN A 254 33.25 6.71 8.59
CA ASN A 254 32.85 5.33 8.66
C ASN A 254 31.31 5.23 8.66
N GLY A 255 30.80 4.21 7.99
CA GLY A 255 29.38 3.87 8.00
C GLY A 255 29.02 3.09 9.25
N ILE A 256 27.92 3.48 9.88
CA ILE A 256 27.28 2.71 10.95
C ILE A 256 26.02 2.10 10.33
N PHE A 257 26.01 0.77 10.23
CA PHE A 257 24.90 0.02 9.66
C PHE A 257 24.14 -0.73 10.76
N ASN A 258 22.84 -0.62 10.77
CA ASN A 258 21.94 -1.43 11.57
C ASN A 258 20.80 -1.93 10.67
N ALA A 259 20.36 -3.16 10.91
CA ALA A 259 19.21 -3.73 10.25
C ALA A 259 18.41 -4.61 11.22
N THR A 260 17.11 -4.59 11.08
CA THR A 260 16.21 -5.61 11.61
C THR A 260 15.53 -6.31 10.45
N VAL A 261 15.36 -7.62 10.56
CA VAL A 261 14.66 -8.46 9.59
C VAL A 261 13.67 -9.31 10.35
N ASP A 262 12.41 -9.22 9.97
CA ASP A 262 11.34 -10.03 10.51
C ASP A 262 11.11 -11.24 9.62
N LEU A 263 11.15 -12.41 10.22
CA LEU A 263 10.74 -13.66 9.60
C LEU A 263 9.32 -13.95 10.01
N ARG A 264 8.51 -14.46 9.10
CA ARG A 264 7.15 -14.95 9.36
C ARG A 264 7.04 -16.42 9.03
N GLU A 265 6.44 -17.14 9.96
CA GLU A 265 6.06 -18.53 9.77
C GLU A 265 4.54 -18.64 9.56
N PHE A 266 4.16 -19.32 8.51
CA PHE A 266 2.75 -19.64 8.26
C PHE A 266 2.40 -21.05 8.73
N THR A 267 1.14 -21.26 9.09
CA THR A 267 0.62 -22.57 9.52
C THR A 267 0.93 -23.66 8.49
N GLY A 268 1.27 -24.85 9.00
CA GLY A 268 1.65 -26.01 8.16
C GLY A 268 3.12 -25.99 7.71
N ASN A 269 3.93 -25.09 8.23
CA ASN A 269 5.37 -25.11 8.02
C ASN A 269 6.04 -26.19 8.89
N ASN A 270 6.99 -26.93 8.28
CA ASN A 270 7.78 -27.93 8.95
C ASN A 270 9.23 -27.46 9.26
N VAL A 271 9.59 -26.25 8.80
CA VAL A 271 10.91 -25.67 8.96
C VAL A 271 10.91 -24.71 10.14
N LYS A 272 11.46 -25.12 11.27
CA LYS A 272 11.50 -24.30 12.48
C LYS A 272 12.86 -23.60 12.69
N LYS A 273 13.89 -24.09 12.03
CA LYS A 273 15.29 -23.62 12.20
C LYS A 273 15.89 -23.29 10.86
N GLY A 274 16.86 -22.39 10.88
CA GLY A 274 17.56 -22.03 9.67
C GLY A 274 18.65 -21.00 9.91
N THR A 275 19.04 -20.37 8.80
CA THR A 275 20.07 -19.33 8.80
C THR A 275 19.59 -18.15 7.97
N LEU A 276 19.68 -16.96 8.53
CA LEU A 276 19.49 -15.70 7.83
C LEU A 276 20.85 -15.03 7.64
N LYS A 277 21.17 -14.70 6.40
CA LYS A 277 22.40 -13.97 6.02
C LYS A 277 22.05 -12.60 5.48
N LEU A 278 22.82 -11.60 5.87
CA LEU A 278 22.75 -10.25 5.37
C LEU A 278 24.14 -9.84 4.86
N GLU A 279 24.20 -9.35 3.64
CA GLU A 279 25.42 -8.87 2.99
C GLU A 279 25.21 -7.47 2.44
N LEU A 280 26.22 -6.60 2.64
CA LEU A 280 26.30 -5.32 1.95
C LEU A 280 27.37 -5.39 0.88
N LEU A 281 27.01 -4.99 -0.33
CA LEU A 281 27.91 -4.91 -1.48
C LEU A 281 28.08 -3.44 -1.88
N ASP A 282 29.30 -3.06 -2.19
CA ASP A 282 29.57 -1.75 -2.78
C ASP A 282 29.20 -1.74 -4.29
N LYS A 283 29.32 -0.57 -4.93
CA LYS A 283 29.00 -0.39 -6.34
C LYS A 283 29.79 -1.28 -7.32
N THR A 284 30.87 -1.92 -6.85
CA THR A 284 31.69 -2.85 -7.66
C THR A 284 31.26 -4.30 -7.45
N GLY A 285 30.28 -4.55 -6.58
CA GLY A 285 29.85 -5.89 -6.18
C GLY A 285 30.73 -6.52 -5.08
N LYS A 286 31.68 -5.77 -4.53
CA LYS A 286 32.52 -6.24 -3.42
C LYS A 286 31.73 -6.25 -2.11
N ILE A 287 31.74 -7.37 -1.40
CA ILE A 287 31.16 -7.50 -0.07
C ILE A 287 31.98 -6.67 0.94
N VAL A 288 31.33 -5.70 1.58
CA VAL A 288 31.90 -4.82 2.62
C VAL A 288 31.44 -5.18 4.02
N LEU A 289 30.33 -5.89 4.14
CA LEU A 289 29.82 -6.49 5.37
C LEU A 289 29.13 -7.82 5.02
N SER A 290 29.41 -8.87 5.79
CA SER A 290 28.69 -10.14 5.70
C SER A 290 28.47 -10.67 7.10
N GLN A 291 27.23 -10.95 7.44
CA GLN A 291 26.82 -11.51 8.72
C GLN A 291 25.77 -12.58 8.51
N GLN A 292 25.80 -13.59 9.36
CA GLN A 292 24.75 -14.62 9.37
C GLN A 292 24.33 -14.93 10.80
N LYS A 293 23.07 -15.24 10.98
CA LYS A 293 22.48 -15.65 12.26
C LYS A 293 21.65 -16.90 12.07
N LYS A 294 21.86 -17.86 12.98
CA LYS A 294 20.95 -18.99 13.11
C LYS A 294 19.74 -18.55 13.90
N PHE A 295 18.59 -19.12 13.59
CA PHE A 295 17.35 -18.86 14.31
C PHE A 295 16.60 -20.17 14.58
N ASP A 296 15.74 -20.13 15.58
CA ASP A 296 14.72 -21.11 15.89
C ASP A 296 13.40 -20.34 16.05
N ILE A 297 12.38 -20.74 15.31
CA ILE A 297 11.08 -20.05 15.32
C ILE A 297 10.15 -20.76 16.31
N GLU A 298 9.69 -20.02 17.30
CA GLU A 298 8.73 -20.47 18.30
C GLU A 298 7.33 -19.88 18.07
N ASP A 299 7.30 -18.64 17.55
CA ASP A 299 6.09 -17.85 17.26
C ASP A 299 5.93 -17.55 15.78
N GLU A 300 4.77 -17.00 15.38
CA GLU A 300 4.49 -16.57 14.01
C GLU A 300 5.55 -15.61 13.45
N PHE A 301 6.10 -14.75 14.30
CA PHE A 301 7.11 -13.75 13.93
C PHE A 301 8.38 -13.92 14.77
N THR A 302 9.53 -13.82 14.10
CA THR A 302 10.85 -13.80 14.74
C THR A 302 11.67 -12.68 14.14
N GLN A 303 12.19 -11.76 14.97
CA GLN A 303 13.03 -10.65 14.53
C GLN A 303 14.51 -10.93 14.76
N LEU A 304 15.31 -10.68 13.74
CA LEU A 304 16.78 -10.78 13.79
C LEU A 304 17.41 -9.41 13.52
N ALA A 305 18.29 -8.97 14.42
CA ALA A 305 18.99 -7.70 14.28
C ALA A 305 20.45 -7.90 13.84
N PHE A 306 20.93 -7.04 12.95
CA PHE A 306 22.30 -7.00 12.43
C PHE A 306 22.90 -5.62 12.66
N SER A 307 24.19 -5.54 12.90
CA SER A 307 24.88 -4.26 13.05
C SER A 307 26.34 -4.37 12.63
N GLY A 308 26.90 -3.31 12.09
CA GLY A 308 28.31 -3.30 11.71
C GLY A 308 28.84 -1.90 11.41
N VAL A 309 30.17 -1.79 11.40
CA VAL A 309 30.88 -0.57 11.02
C VAL A 309 31.66 -0.85 9.74
N ILE A 310 31.43 -0.04 8.72
CA ILE A 310 32.10 -0.12 7.43
C ILE A 310 33.09 1.04 7.34
N LYS A 311 34.40 0.74 7.19
CA LYS A 311 35.43 1.77 7.13
C LYS A 311 35.39 2.53 5.79
N ASN A 312 35.55 3.85 5.86
CA ASN A 312 35.71 4.73 4.70
C ASN A 312 34.62 4.56 3.64
N VAL A 313 33.35 4.63 4.05
CA VAL A 313 32.22 4.45 3.13
C VAL A 313 32.10 5.58 2.10
N SER A 314 31.62 5.23 0.91
CA SER A 314 31.10 6.20 -0.04
C SER A 314 29.78 6.75 0.48
N LYS A 315 29.76 8.05 0.80
CA LYS A 315 28.57 8.71 1.39
C LYS A 315 27.54 9.00 0.33
N TRP A 316 26.28 8.87 0.70
CA TRP A 316 25.17 9.33 -0.12
C TRP A 316 24.86 10.81 0.18
N ASN A 317 24.72 11.62 -0.84
CA ASN A 317 24.14 12.96 -0.81
C ASN A 317 23.56 13.29 -2.19
N ALA A 318 22.86 14.42 -2.33
CA ALA A 318 22.19 14.81 -3.57
C ALA A 318 23.12 14.98 -4.78
N GLU A 319 24.40 15.29 -4.56
CA GLU A 319 25.39 15.46 -5.64
C GLU A 319 26.10 14.14 -5.99
N LYS A 320 26.26 13.25 -4.99
CA LYS A 320 26.93 11.96 -5.14
C LYS A 320 26.11 10.88 -4.42
N PRO A 321 25.07 10.36 -5.07
CA PRO A 321 24.12 9.41 -4.46
C PRO A 321 24.70 7.99 -4.45
N SER A 322 25.77 7.78 -3.67
CA SER A 322 26.42 6.47 -3.56
C SER A 322 25.56 5.49 -2.78
N LEU A 323 25.18 4.40 -3.43
CA LEU A 323 24.37 3.32 -2.85
C LEU A 323 25.14 2.03 -2.71
N TYR A 324 24.72 1.24 -1.76
CA TYR A 324 25.14 -0.13 -1.49
C TYR A 324 23.97 -1.06 -1.66
N ASP A 325 24.22 -2.27 -2.15
CA ASP A 325 23.19 -3.30 -2.24
C ASP A 325 23.20 -4.13 -0.95
N CYS A 326 22.04 -4.18 -0.27
CA CYS A 326 21.82 -5.07 0.85
C CYS A 326 21.07 -6.29 0.37
N VAL A 327 21.74 -7.45 0.43
CA VAL A 327 21.18 -8.76 0.06
C VAL A 327 20.82 -9.50 1.34
N ILE A 328 19.58 -10.00 1.40
CA ILE A 328 19.07 -10.79 2.52
C ILE A 328 18.67 -12.15 1.99
N THR A 329 19.26 -13.21 2.53
CA THR A 329 19.00 -14.58 2.09
C THR A 329 18.65 -15.47 3.28
N LEU A 330 17.59 -16.25 3.09
CA LEU A 330 17.04 -17.17 4.09
C LEU A 330 17.25 -18.60 3.63
N TRP A 331 17.81 -19.44 4.49
CA TRP A 331 17.95 -20.89 4.30
C TRP A 331 17.28 -21.66 5.44
N ASP A 332 16.80 -22.86 5.12
CA ASP A 332 16.39 -23.83 6.14
C ASP A 332 17.61 -24.50 6.82
N ASP A 333 17.36 -25.38 7.77
CA ASP A 333 18.37 -26.15 8.50
C ASP A 333 19.12 -27.18 7.64
N LYS A 334 18.61 -27.49 6.42
CA LYS A 334 19.22 -28.36 5.42
C LYS A 334 20.00 -27.59 4.36
N ASN A 335 20.21 -26.29 4.55
CA ASN A 335 20.86 -25.36 3.62
C ASN A 335 20.10 -25.22 2.27
N LYS A 336 18.79 -25.48 2.21
CA LYS A 336 17.96 -25.13 1.07
C LYS A 336 17.59 -23.65 1.15
N GLN A 337 17.87 -22.89 0.11
CA GLN A 337 17.43 -21.49 0.03
C GLN A 337 15.92 -21.41 -0.06
N LEU A 338 15.31 -20.67 0.84
CA LEU A 338 13.85 -20.44 0.90
C LEU A 338 13.47 -19.13 0.22
N ALA A 339 14.26 -18.07 0.45
CA ALA A 339 13.98 -16.74 -0.07
C ALA A 339 15.28 -15.94 -0.22
N VAL A 340 15.34 -15.08 -1.22
CA VAL A 340 16.34 -14.03 -1.34
C VAL A 340 15.68 -12.75 -1.83
N THR A 341 16.08 -11.63 -1.24
CA THR A 341 15.70 -10.28 -1.66
C THR A 341 16.87 -9.34 -1.56
N ALA A 342 16.78 -8.20 -2.21
CA ALA A 342 17.76 -7.13 -2.07
C ALA A 342 17.10 -5.75 -2.11
N CYS A 343 17.73 -4.80 -1.45
CA CYS A 343 17.39 -3.38 -1.55
C CYS A 343 18.64 -2.51 -1.49
N LYS A 344 18.52 -1.27 -1.94
CA LYS A 344 19.61 -0.31 -1.89
C LYS A 344 19.58 0.51 -0.61
N THR A 345 20.75 0.85 -0.09
CA THR A 345 20.91 1.72 1.08
C THR A 345 22.05 2.70 0.89
N GLY A 346 21.92 3.91 1.43
CA GLY A 346 22.95 4.95 1.33
C GLY A 346 23.41 5.44 2.70
N PHE A 347 24.72 5.49 2.93
CA PHE A 347 25.27 6.01 4.18
C PHE A 347 25.20 7.52 4.23
N ARG A 348 24.31 8.05 5.06
CA ARG A 348 24.16 9.49 5.30
C ARG A 348 23.81 9.76 6.75
N LYS A 349 24.19 10.95 7.21
CA LYS A 349 23.80 11.45 8.53
C LYS A 349 23.11 12.78 8.36
N ILE A 350 21.89 12.91 8.89
CA ILE A 350 21.10 14.14 8.87
C ILE A 350 21.06 14.66 10.31
N GLU A 351 21.39 15.93 10.48
CA GLU A 351 21.48 16.58 11.80
C GLU A 351 20.96 18.03 11.70
N ILE A 352 20.35 18.49 12.78
CA ILE A 352 20.11 19.91 12.99
C ILE A 352 21.13 20.40 14.00
N LYS A 353 22.03 21.31 13.56
CA LYS A 353 23.07 21.88 14.42
C LYS A 353 23.18 23.37 14.17
N ASN A 354 23.19 24.17 15.24
CA ASN A 354 23.22 25.62 15.17
C ASN A 354 22.11 26.20 14.25
N ALA A 355 20.89 25.71 14.40
CA ALA A 355 19.70 26.03 13.61
C ALA A 355 19.87 25.82 12.09
N ARG A 356 20.76 24.92 11.67
CA ARG A 356 20.96 24.55 10.26
C ARG A 356 20.76 23.06 10.05
N LEU A 357 20.13 22.72 8.94
CA LEU A 357 20.07 21.34 8.46
C LEU A 357 21.43 20.96 7.85
N LEU A 358 22.02 19.89 8.35
CA LEU A 358 23.27 19.33 7.85
C LEU A 358 23.03 17.94 7.26
N VAL A 359 23.63 17.70 6.11
CA VAL A 359 23.78 16.36 5.54
C VAL A 359 25.26 16.02 5.52
N ASN A 360 25.65 14.94 6.22
CA ASN A 360 27.04 14.51 6.37
C ASN A 360 27.97 15.62 6.94
N GLY A 361 27.45 16.43 7.87
CA GLY A 361 28.17 17.54 8.49
C GLY A 361 28.23 18.83 7.64
N VAL A 362 27.64 18.84 6.45
CA VAL A 362 27.64 19.99 5.54
C VAL A 362 26.27 20.69 5.57
N PRO A 363 26.18 22.02 5.82
CA PRO A 363 24.93 22.74 5.71
C PRO A 363 24.30 22.59 4.32
N THR A 364 23.06 22.21 4.29
CA THR A 364 22.36 21.86 3.05
C THR A 364 21.07 22.67 2.93
N TYR A 365 20.88 23.32 1.80
CA TYR A 365 19.61 23.95 1.45
C TYR A 365 18.73 22.95 0.70
N ILE A 366 17.47 22.87 1.09
CA ILE A 366 16.43 22.13 0.36
C ILE A 366 15.95 23.03 -0.79
N LYS A 367 16.28 22.66 -2.00
CA LYS A 367 15.85 23.31 -3.24
C LYS A 367 14.96 22.34 -3.99
N GLY A 368 13.66 22.48 -3.86
CA GLY A 368 12.75 21.49 -4.37
C GLY A 368 11.46 22.05 -4.93
N VAL A 369 10.64 21.12 -5.39
CA VAL A 369 9.30 21.38 -5.94
C VAL A 369 8.29 20.44 -5.30
N ASN A 370 7.01 20.84 -5.33
CA ASN A 370 5.90 19.95 -5.08
C ASN A 370 5.63 19.11 -6.33
N ARG A 371 5.27 17.85 -6.13
CA ARG A 371 4.96 16.94 -7.22
C ARG A 371 3.71 16.14 -6.90
N HIS A 372 2.71 16.21 -7.77
CA HIS A 372 1.60 15.28 -7.80
C HIS A 372 1.90 14.08 -8.70
N GLU A 373 1.39 12.91 -8.35
CA GLU A 373 1.26 11.78 -9.27
C GLU A 373 0.07 12.04 -10.20
N HIS A 374 0.32 12.77 -11.26
CA HIS A 374 -0.69 13.15 -12.24
C HIS A 374 -0.10 13.15 -13.65
N ASN A 375 -0.91 12.71 -14.60
CA ASN A 375 -0.60 12.75 -16.03
C ASN A 375 -1.90 13.03 -16.80
N ASP A 376 -1.83 13.84 -17.84
CA ASP A 376 -2.99 14.26 -18.64
C ASP A 376 -3.74 13.11 -19.32
N SER A 377 -3.03 12.04 -19.65
CA SER A 377 -3.57 10.89 -20.37
C SER A 377 -3.81 9.67 -19.49
N LEU A 378 -3.13 9.56 -18.35
CA LEU A 378 -3.15 8.38 -17.48
C LEU A 378 -3.76 8.66 -16.10
N GLY A 379 -4.17 9.91 -15.80
CA GLY A 379 -4.67 10.29 -14.49
C GLY A 379 -3.61 10.13 -13.40
N HIS A 380 -3.91 9.38 -12.36
CA HIS A 380 -2.98 9.16 -11.25
C HIS A 380 -1.98 8.01 -11.48
N VAL A 381 -2.10 7.31 -12.60
CA VAL A 381 -1.18 6.20 -12.92
C VAL A 381 0.19 6.74 -13.30
N GLN A 382 1.22 6.17 -12.68
CA GLN A 382 2.62 6.53 -12.90
C GLN A 382 3.38 5.42 -13.57
N THR A 383 4.06 5.73 -14.66
CA THR A 383 5.01 4.82 -15.29
C THR A 383 6.44 5.16 -14.88
N ARG A 384 7.35 4.18 -15.01
CA ARG A 384 8.78 4.42 -14.81
C ARG A 384 9.30 5.60 -15.66
N GLU A 385 8.80 5.72 -16.89
CA GLU A 385 9.21 6.77 -17.82
C GLU A 385 8.79 8.15 -17.32
N ILE A 386 7.55 8.32 -16.90
CA ILE A 386 7.03 9.57 -16.32
C ILE A 386 7.90 9.98 -15.13
N MET A 387 8.08 9.07 -14.15
CA MET A 387 8.88 9.35 -12.96
C MET A 387 10.32 9.73 -13.30
N MET A 388 10.94 9.02 -14.25
CA MET A 388 12.32 9.34 -14.68
C MET A 388 12.43 10.68 -15.39
N ASN A 389 11.44 11.06 -16.19
CA ASN A 389 11.42 12.37 -16.88
C ASN A 389 11.32 13.51 -15.88
N ASP A 390 10.43 13.39 -14.87
CA ASP A 390 10.33 14.35 -13.77
C ASP A 390 11.67 14.51 -13.05
N LEU A 391 12.30 13.41 -12.64
CA LEU A 391 13.57 13.44 -11.92
C LEU A 391 14.72 14.02 -12.75
N LYS A 392 14.78 13.73 -14.06
CA LYS A 392 15.76 14.33 -14.96
C LYS A 392 15.58 15.84 -15.05
N LEU A 393 14.34 16.32 -15.20
CA LEU A 393 14.04 17.74 -15.26
C LEU A 393 14.41 18.44 -13.95
N ILE A 394 14.05 17.85 -12.81
CA ILE A 394 14.40 18.34 -11.48
C ILE A 394 15.93 18.50 -11.34
N LYS A 395 16.71 17.51 -11.77
CA LYS A 395 18.19 17.57 -11.75
C LYS A 395 18.74 18.60 -12.71
N GLN A 396 18.19 18.73 -13.93
CA GLN A 396 18.60 19.74 -14.91
C GLN A 396 18.40 21.17 -14.40
N LEU A 397 17.36 21.39 -13.56
CA LEU A 397 17.08 22.67 -12.94
C LEU A 397 17.85 22.91 -11.62
N ASN A 398 18.87 22.08 -11.31
CA ASN A 398 19.67 22.14 -10.07
C ASN A 398 18.85 22.05 -8.78
N MET A 399 17.73 21.34 -8.81
CA MET A 399 16.95 21.03 -7.63
C MET A 399 17.46 19.73 -6.98
N ASN A 400 17.27 19.60 -5.69
CA ASN A 400 17.74 18.46 -4.91
C ASN A 400 16.67 17.80 -4.05
N ALA A 401 15.40 18.27 -4.13
CA ALA A 401 14.32 17.77 -3.31
C ALA A 401 12.98 17.75 -4.05
N VAL A 402 12.11 16.86 -3.60
CA VAL A 402 10.71 16.79 -4.00
C VAL A 402 9.85 16.64 -2.72
N ARG A 403 8.77 17.40 -2.64
CA ARG A 403 7.68 17.13 -1.71
C ARG A 403 6.61 16.29 -2.45
N THR A 404 6.28 15.14 -1.89
CA THR A 404 5.27 14.24 -2.47
C THR A 404 3.87 14.74 -2.15
N SER A 405 3.54 15.91 -2.69
CA SER A 405 2.27 16.56 -2.40
C SER A 405 1.09 15.79 -3.03
N HIS A 406 0.09 15.28 -2.24
CA HIS A 406 0.08 15.35 -0.77
C HIS A 406 -0.20 13.96 -0.20
N TYR A 407 0.53 12.96 -0.63
CA TYR A 407 0.31 11.53 -0.31
C TYR A 407 1.55 10.68 -0.65
N PRO A 408 1.65 9.45 -0.11
CA PRO A 408 2.73 8.52 -0.46
C PRO A 408 2.74 8.23 -1.96
N ASN A 409 3.90 8.44 -2.59
CA ASN A 409 4.07 8.16 -4.01
C ASN A 409 4.28 6.68 -4.31
N HIS A 410 4.31 6.34 -5.60
CA HIS A 410 4.60 4.99 -6.05
C HIS A 410 5.97 4.52 -5.52
N PRO A 411 6.12 3.29 -4.95
CA PRO A 411 7.38 2.82 -4.35
C PRO A 411 8.60 2.94 -5.26
N LEU A 412 8.43 2.78 -6.57
CA LEU A 412 9.51 2.98 -7.54
C LEU A 412 10.05 4.42 -7.54
N PHE A 413 9.21 5.42 -7.25
CA PHE A 413 9.65 6.82 -7.23
C PHE A 413 10.70 7.05 -6.14
N TYR A 414 10.51 6.49 -4.95
CA TYR A 414 11.48 6.57 -3.86
C TYR A 414 12.80 5.89 -4.22
N LYS A 415 12.74 4.69 -4.84
CA LYS A 415 13.94 3.97 -5.33
C LYS A 415 14.70 4.80 -6.37
N LEU A 416 13.98 5.50 -7.26
CA LEU A 416 14.59 6.39 -8.24
C LEU A 416 15.18 7.65 -7.58
N CYS A 417 14.51 8.24 -6.58
CA CYS A 417 15.04 9.37 -5.81
C CYS A 417 16.36 9.04 -5.12
N ASP A 418 16.47 7.85 -4.53
CA ASP A 418 17.73 7.36 -3.96
C ASP A 418 18.85 7.31 -5.02
N GLN A 419 18.55 6.83 -6.23
CA GLN A 419 19.51 6.70 -7.33
C GLN A 419 19.90 8.05 -7.94
N TYR A 420 18.96 9.00 -8.06
CA TYR A 420 19.19 10.32 -8.65
C TYR A 420 19.69 11.35 -7.64
N GLY A 421 19.73 11.03 -6.34
CA GLY A 421 20.14 11.97 -5.31
C GLY A 421 19.11 13.07 -5.08
N ILE A 422 17.89 12.68 -4.80
CA ILE A 422 16.79 13.58 -4.47
C ILE A 422 16.34 13.33 -3.04
N TYR A 423 16.31 14.39 -2.23
CA TYR A 423 15.68 14.37 -0.91
C TYR A 423 14.17 14.35 -1.07
N ILE A 424 13.49 13.61 -0.21
CA ILE A 424 12.04 13.53 -0.18
C ILE A 424 11.51 14.18 1.10
N VAL A 425 10.51 15.05 0.94
CA VAL A 425 9.58 15.43 1.99
C VAL A 425 8.31 14.61 1.74
N ASP A 426 8.22 13.48 2.44
CA ASP A 426 7.13 12.54 2.26
C ASP A 426 5.91 12.94 3.09
N GLU A 427 4.70 12.67 2.57
CA GLU A 427 3.45 13.05 3.21
C GLU A 427 2.52 11.85 3.37
N ALA A 428 1.80 11.82 4.48
CA ALA A 428 0.69 10.89 4.67
C ALA A 428 -0.50 11.33 3.82
N ASN A 429 -1.33 10.37 3.40
CA ASN A 429 -2.56 10.66 2.65
C ASN A 429 -3.66 11.17 3.58
N ILE A 430 -3.41 12.29 4.26
CA ILE A 430 -4.33 12.91 5.24
C ILE A 430 -4.33 14.40 5.00
N GLU A 431 -5.43 14.89 4.42
CA GLU A 431 -5.66 16.31 4.20
C GLU A 431 -7.16 16.61 4.27
N THR A 432 -7.54 17.72 4.87
CA THR A 432 -8.93 18.17 4.95
C THR A 432 -9.02 19.67 4.87
N HIS A 433 -9.99 20.20 4.11
CA HIS A 433 -10.25 21.63 3.98
C HIS A 433 -11.57 22.05 4.62
N GLY A 434 -12.39 21.12 5.05
CA GLY A 434 -13.76 21.36 5.50
C GLY A 434 -14.07 20.92 6.94
N MET A 435 -13.09 20.42 7.69
CA MET A 435 -13.25 20.01 9.09
C MET A 435 -12.33 20.79 10.00
#